data_7f5dd3b134766941c4f8c46df49cee3a
#
_entry.id   7f5dd3b134766941c4f8c46df49cee3a
#
_cell.length_a   1.000
_cell.length_b   1.000
_cell.length_c   1.000
_cell.angle_alpha   90.00
_cell.angle_beta   90.00
_cell.angle_gamma   90.00
#
_symmetry.space_group_name_H-M   'P 1'
#
loop_
_entity.id
_entity.type
_entity.pdbx_description
1 polymer ?
#
loop_
_entity_poly.entity_id
_entity_poly.type
_entity_poly.pdbx_seq_one_letter_code
_entity_poly.pdbx_strand_id
1 'polypeptide(L)'
;MRLDKWLWHARFFKSRSLATRFIEKSRCRIDGRVVDKPHAAVAPGMVLTFALGPRVRVVRIVALGERRGPAPEARALYDEIDGD
;
A
#
# COMPACT_ATOMS: atom_id res chain seq x y z
N MET A 1 -0.34 -7.13 -9.72
CA MET A 1 -1.04 -5.83 -9.56
C MET A 1 -0.02 -4.74 -9.29
N ARG A 2 -0.26 -3.54 -9.76
CA ARG A 2 0.60 -2.39 -9.51
C ARG A 2 0.46 -1.92 -8.06
N LEU A 3 1.57 -1.47 -7.50
CA LEU A 3 1.60 -0.96 -6.13
C LEU A 3 0.64 0.22 -5.93
N ASP A 4 0.61 1.18 -6.86
CA ASP A 4 -0.26 2.34 -6.73
C ASP A 4 -1.74 1.93 -6.71
N LYS A 5 -2.10 0.96 -7.51
CA LYS A 5 -3.47 0.47 -7.55
C LYS A 5 -3.85 -0.23 -6.25
N TRP A 6 -2.95 -1.04 -5.71
CA TRP A 6 -3.23 -1.74 -4.46
C TRP A 6 -3.38 -0.77 -3.29
N LEU A 7 -2.51 0.23 -3.18
CA LEU A 7 -2.60 1.23 -2.12
C LEU A 7 -3.92 1.99 -2.19
N TRP A 8 -4.43 2.22 -3.39
CA TRP A 8 -5.72 2.84 -3.59
C TRP A 8 -6.87 1.88 -3.25
N HIS A 9 -6.80 0.61 -3.66
CA HIS A 9 -7.78 -0.42 -3.28
C HIS A 9 -7.89 -0.53 -1.76
N ALA A 10 -6.77 -0.50 -1.06
CA ALA A 10 -6.74 -0.63 0.39
C ALA A 10 -7.12 0.66 1.13
N ARG A 11 -7.46 1.70 0.39
CA ARG A 11 -7.91 3.00 0.90
C ARG A 11 -6.89 3.77 1.71
N PHE A 12 -5.60 3.54 1.49
CA PHE A 12 -4.56 4.35 2.09
C PHE A 12 -4.49 5.73 1.43
N PHE A 13 -4.99 5.87 0.21
CA PHE A 13 -4.99 7.14 -0.52
C PHE A 13 -6.37 7.36 -1.13
N LYS A 14 -6.79 8.63 -1.17
CA LYS A 14 -8.10 9.01 -1.70
C LYS A 14 -8.20 8.79 -3.21
N SER A 15 -7.08 8.90 -3.91
CA SER A 15 -7.05 8.67 -5.34
C SER A 15 -5.81 7.88 -5.70
N ARG A 16 -5.87 7.22 -6.85
CA ARG A 16 -4.74 6.47 -7.35
C ARG A 16 -3.57 7.38 -7.71
N SER A 17 -3.86 8.59 -8.23
CA SER A 17 -2.80 9.53 -8.57
C SER A 17 -2.05 10.03 -7.34
N LEU A 18 -2.71 10.14 -6.19
CA LEU A 18 -2.01 10.46 -4.95
C LEU A 18 -1.06 9.34 -4.55
N ALA A 19 -1.48 8.09 -4.69
CA ALA A 19 -0.61 6.95 -4.43
C ALA A 19 0.58 6.95 -5.37
N THR A 20 0.35 7.21 -6.64
CA THR A 20 1.41 7.28 -7.66
C THR A 20 2.47 8.29 -7.26
N ARG A 21 2.05 9.51 -6.92
CA ARG A 21 2.99 10.57 -6.54
C ARG A 21 3.75 10.26 -5.25
N PHE A 22 3.08 9.62 -4.31
CA PHE A 22 3.70 9.23 -3.06
C PHE A 22 4.84 8.23 -3.31
N ILE A 23 4.59 7.24 -4.15
CA ILE A 23 5.60 6.23 -4.49
C ILE A 23 6.78 6.86 -5.23
N GLU A 24 6.50 7.77 -6.14
CA GLU A 24 7.54 8.45 -6.92
C GLU A 24 8.50 9.26 -6.05
N LYS A 25 8.08 9.62 -4.85
CA LYS A 25 8.93 10.33 -3.90
C LYS A 25 9.79 9.39 -3.05
N SER A 26 9.83 8.11 -3.40
CA SER A 26 10.64 7.11 -2.69
C SER A 26 10.24 6.95 -1.22
N ARG A 27 8.96 7.08 -0.93
CA ARG A 27 8.45 7.02 0.44
C ARG A 27 7.83 5.66 0.80
N CYS A 28 7.98 4.67 -0.07
CA CYS A 28 7.41 3.35 0.16
C CYS A 28 8.51 2.30 0.03
N ARG A 29 8.46 1.28 0.87
CA ARG A 29 9.35 0.13 0.78
C ARG A 29 8.53 -1.13 0.59
N ILE A 30 9.06 -2.06 -0.22
CA ILE A 30 8.52 -3.40 -0.34
C ILE A 30 9.59 -4.35 0.21
N ASP A 31 9.22 -5.11 1.24
CA ASP A 31 10.14 -6.05 1.90
C ASP A 31 11.48 -5.40 2.24
N GLY A 32 11.41 -4.16 2.73
CA GLY A 32 12.58 -3.39 3.17
C GLY A 32 13.31 -2.64 2.09
N ARG A 33 12.94 -2.79 0.82
CA ARG A 33 13.59 -2.09 -0.30
C ARG A 33 12.79 -0.88 -0.72
N VAL A 34 13.45 0.26 -0.84
CA VAL A 34 12.79 1.47 -1.33
C VAL A 34 12.34 1.26 -2.77
N VAL A 35 11.11 1.61 -3.06
CA VAL A 35 10.57 1.57 -4.42
C VAL A 35 10.11 2.97 -4.81
N ASP A 36 10.39 3.35 -6.04
CA ASP A 36 10.00 4.64 -6.58
C ASP A 36 9.15 4.51 -7.84
N LYS A 37 8.84 3.29 -8.24
CA LYS A 37 8.06 3.05 -9.45
C LYS A 37 6.65 2.63 -9.07
N PRO A 38 5.64 3.45 -9.44
CA PRO A 38 4.25 3.13 -9.11
C PRO A 38 3.76 1.80 -9.67
N HIS A 39 4.37 1.37 -10.78
CA HIS A 39 3.99 0.11 -11.42
C HIS A 39 4.70 -1.11 -10.84
N ALA A 40 5.49 -0.94 -9.78
CA ALA A 40 6.12 -2.09 -9.13
C ALA A 40 5.04 -3.13 -8.79
N ALA A 41 5.33 -4.39 -9.07
CA ALA A 41 4.36 -5.46 -8.87
C ALA A 41 4.27 -5.83 -7.40
N VAL A 42 3.05 -6.03 -6.91
CA VAL A 42 2.82 -6.50 -5.54
C VAL A 42 1.99 -7.78 -5.56
N ALA A 43 2.14 -8.56 -4.50
CA ALA A 43 1.45 -9.84 -4.35
C ALA A 43 1.20 -10.12 -2.87
N PRO A 44 0.24 -10.99 -2.55
CA PRO A 44 0.03 -11.40 -1.16
C PRO A 44 1.31 -11.92 -0.52
N GLY A 45 1.52 -11.59 0.74
CA GLY A 45 2.72 -11.95 1.49
C GLY A 45 3.77 -10.86 1.53
N MET A 46 3.74 -9.92 0.61
CA MET A 46 4.69 -8.80 0.63
C MET A 46 4.37 -7.85 1.77
N VAL A 47 5.41 -7.27 2.36
CA VAL A 47 5.29 -6.31 3.45
C VAL A 47 5.62 -4.92 2.92
N LEU A 48 4.70 -3.99 3.10
CA LEU A 48 4.87 -2.60 2.70
C LEU A 48 5.15 -1.75 3.93
N THR A 49 6.10 -0.82 3.80
CA THR A 49 6.41 0.16 4.84
C THR A 49 6.29 1.54 4.22
N PHE A 50 5.49 2.40 4.81
CA PHE A 50 5.31 3.75 4.29
C PHE A 50 4.83 4.69 5.41
N ALA A 51 5.21 5.96 5.30
CA ALA A 51 4.81 6.96 6.28
C ALA A 51 3.60 7.72 5.74
N LEU A 52 2.49 7.68 6.48
CA LEU A 52 1.31 8.47 6.20
C LEU A 52 1.14 9.48 7.32
N GLY A 53 1.36 10.76 7.01
CA GLY A 53 1.36 11.79 8.03
C GLY A 53 2.47 11.51 9.05
N PRO A 54 2.16 11.61 10.35
CA PRO A 54 3.19 11.40 11.38
C PRO A 54 3.46 9.93 11.70
N ARG A 55 2.76 9.00 11.06
CA ARG A 55 2.86 7.58 11.40
C ARG A 55 3.49 6.77 10.30
N VAL A 56 4.41 5.89 10.70
CA VAL A 56 4.91 4.84 9.80
C VAL A 56 3.97 3.66 9.89
N ARG A 57 3.51 3.19 8.74
CA ARG A 57 2.63 2.03 8.65
C ARG A 57 3.42 0.88 8.07
N VAL A 58 3.26 -0.29 8.68
CA VAL A 58 3.85 -1.52 8.16
C VAL A 58 2.69 -2.50 7.99
N VAL A 59 2.45 -2.92 6.76
CA VAL A 59 1.31 -3.80 6.46
C VAL A 59 1.76 -4.97 5.61
N ARG A 60 1.19 -6.15 5.88
CA ARG A 60 1.39 -7.30 5.01
C ARG A 60 0.18 -7.41 4.09
N ILE A 61 0.43 -7.56 2.80
CA ILE A 61 -0.63 -7.76 1.84
C ILE A 61 -1.22 -9.15 2.04
N VAL A 62 -2.52 -9.22 2.29
CA VAL A 62 -3.27 -10.46 2.43
C VAL A 62 -3.94 -10.81 1.11
N ALA A 63 -4.53 -9.83 0.46
CA ALA A 63 -5.20 -10.01 -0.81
C ALA A 63 -5.08 -8.76 -1.65
N LEU A 64 -5.16 -8.89 -2.96
CA LEU A 64 -5.03 -7.75 -3.87
C LEU A 64 -6.33 -6.99 -4.05
N GLY A 65 -7.45 -7.68 -3.89
CA GLY A 65 -8.75 -7.08 -4.14
C GLY A 65 -9.06 -6.97 -5.63
N GLU A 66 -10.34 -6.91 -5.95
CA GLU A 66 -10.78 -6.76 -7.33
C GLU A 66 -11.24 -5.35 -7.62
N ARG A 67 -11.42 -4.55 -6.58
CA ARG A 67 -11.93 -3.19 -6.68
C ARG A 67 -11.56 -2.40 -5.44
N ARG A 68 -11.77 -1.09 -5.51
CA ARG A 68 -11.70 -0.24 -4.33
C ARG A 68 -13.06 -0.31 -3.64
N GLY A 69 -13.17 -1.24 -2.70
CA GLY A 69 -14.42 -1.44 -1.97
C GLY A 69 -14.57 -0.51 -0.77
N PRO A 70 -15.65 -0.67 0.00
CA PRO A 70 -15.84 0.10 1.23
C PRO A 70 -14.79 -0.24 2.27
N ALA A 71 -14.67 0.59 3.32
CA ALA A 71 -13.60 0.47 4.30
C ALA A 71 -13.46 -0.92 4.94
N PRO A 72 -14.54 -1.61 5.34
CA PRO A 72 -14.37 -2.95 5.90
C PRO A 72 -13.76 -3.95 4.91
N GLU A 73 -14.15 -3.86 3.64
CA GLU A 73 -13.60 -4.71 2.58
C GLU A 73 -12.13 -4.37 2.34
N ALA A 74 -11.79 -3.09 2.34
CA ALA A 74 -10.41 -2.65 2.15
C ALA A 74 -9.51 -3.12 3.28
N ARG A 75 -9.99 -3.10 4.50
CA ARG A 75 -9.21 -3.55 5.65
C ARG A 75 -8.90 -5.03 5.62
N ALA A 76 -9.70 -5.81 4.91
CA ALA A 76 -9.44 -7.24 4.76
C ALA A 76 -8.32 -7.53 3.76
N LEU A 77 -7.82 -6.52 3.05
CA LEU A 77 -6.74 -6.70 2.08
C LEU A 77 -5.35 -6.76 2.72
N TYR A 78 -5.24 -6.42 4.00
CA TYR A 78 -3.94 -6.39 4.65
C TYR A 78 -4.04 -6.68 6.15
N ASP A 79 -2.91 -7.07 6.72
CA ASP A 79 -2.73 -7.15 8.16
C ASP A 79 -1.77 -6.03 8.58
N GLU A 80 -2.13 -5.29 9.61
CA GLU A 80 -1.22 -4.30 10.18
C GLU A 80 -0.16 -5.06 10.99
N ILE A 81 1.10 -4.87 10.64
CA ILE A 81 2.19 -5.51 11.37
C ILE A 81 2.73 -4.48 12.33
N ASP A 82 2.45 -4.68 13.60
CA ASP A 82 3.00 -3.85 14.62
C ASP A 82 3.12 -2.43 14.33
N GLY A 83 2.26 -1.72 14.77
CA GLY A 83 2.30 -0.34 14.58
C GLY A 83 3.08 0.39 15.58
N ASP A 84 3.93 -0.01 16.16
CA ASP A 84 4.56 0.86 17.10
C ASP A 84 5.37 1.96 16.62
#